data_d8397844bee029555b3c116b994ae5c1
#
_entry.id   d8397844bee029555b3c116b994ae5c1
#
_cell.length_a   1.000
_cell.length_b   1.000
_cell.length_c   1.000
_cell.angle_alpha   90.00
_cell.angle_beta   90.00
_cell.angle_gamma   90.00
#
_symmetry.space_group_name_H-M   'P 1'
#
loop_
_entity.id
_entity.type
_entity.pdbx_description
1 polymer ?
#
loop_
_entity_poly.entity_id
_entity_poly.type
_entity_poly.pdbx_seq_one_letter_code
_entity_poly.pdbx_strand_id
1 'polypeptide(L)'
;MKLFGHFGLCLLALGIGTQVWAQEKTFYIEVENPWEQNKPDYPIVLKTADFKCNFPILSATVYDGEKEIPSQTDDLDRDGKGDEIALLIDMPAKTKKDLRIIVSGKEAAADRYPSRVYADMKIYDKSNKRNKHPKINSLSIPGTTKIYNNLYHHGPAFESELVAYRIYFDQKQTVDIYGKFNKGFEVESSGWYPDDKQLAQGFGDDVLRVSGSCGVGALKGWNAKQKKATHIEPVIERTGRILAYGPVRTVAEMEAKGWQYGDDRLDMTCR
;
A
#
# COMPACT_ATOMS: atom_id res chain seq x y z
N MET A 1 -31.17 52.47 53.15
CA MET A 1 -30.85 51.05 52.97
C MET A 1 -31.49 50.62 51.66
N LYS A 2 -30.71 50.59 50.56
CA LYS A 2 -31.18 50.21 49.20
C LYS A 2 -30.50 48.92 48.81
N LEU A 3 -31.31 47.87 48.67
CA LEU A 3 -30.86 46.59 48.03
C LEU A 3 -30.93 46.75 46.55
N PHE A 4 -29.81 46.50 45.84
CA PHE A 4 -29.77 46.31 44.43
C PHE A 4 -29.66 44.79 44.16
N GLY A 5 -30.72 44.21 43.56
CA GLY A 5 -30.68 42.86 43.07
C GLY A 5 -30.08 42.82 41.65
N HIS A 6 -29.01 42.04 41.44
CA HIS A 6 -28.47 41.75 40.13
C HIS A 6 -29.16 40.48 39.58
N PHE A 7 -29.97 40.65 38.53
CA PHE A 7 -30.46 39.53 37.72
C PHE A 7 -29.36 39.15 36.70
N GLY A 8 -28.72 38.02 36.91
CA GLY A 8 -27.83 37.45 35.96
C GLY A 8 -28.63 36.67 34.90
N LEU A 9 -28.60 37.14 33.67
CA LEU A 9 -29.17 36.46 32.50
C LEU A 9 -28.21 35.34 32.04
N CYS A 10 -28.50 34.08 32.38
CA CYS A 10 -27.81 32.93 31.81
C CYS A 10 -28.32 32.71 30.38
N LEU A 11 -27.53 33.07 29.35
CA LEU A 11 -27.74 32.65 27.99
C LEU A 11 -27.31 31.17 27.86
N LEU A 12 -28.27 30.26 27.80
CA LEU A 12 -28.02 28.90 27.31
C LEU A 12 -27.82 28.97 25.80
N ALA A 13 -26.57 28.86 25.35
CA ALA A 13 -26.26 28.59 23.95
C ALA A 13 -26.62 27.13 23.63
N LEU A 14 -27.79 26.92 23.07
CA LEU A 14 -28.15 25.65 22.41
C LEU A 14 -27.26 25.49 21.16
N GLY A 15 -26.17 24.74 21.29
CA GLY A 15 -25.39 24.30 20.14
C GLY A 15 -26.25 23.36 19.33
N ILE A 16 -26.80 23.83 18.21
CA ILE A 16 -27.39 22.99 17.20
C ILE A 16 -26.21 22.27 16.50
N GLY A 17 -25.86 21.13 17.04
CA GLY A 17 -24.96 20.21 16.36
C GLY A 17 -25.66 19.68 15.09
N THR A 18 -25.31 20.22 13.94
CA THR A 18 -25.69 19.62 12.68
C THR A 18 -25.02 18.25 12.61
N GLN A 19 -25.76 17.17 12.86
CA GLN A 19 -25.30 15.83 12.52
C GLN A 19 -25.20 15.78 11.00
N VAL A 20 -24.00 15.92 10.49
CA VAL A 20 -23.72 15.62 9.09
C VAL A 20 -23.81 14.11 8.95
N TRP A 21 -24.93 13.61 8.44
CA TRP A 21 -25.05 12.20 8.04
C TRP A 21 -24.05 11.93 6.93
N ALA A 22 -23.20 10.93 7.11
CA ALA A 22 -22.32 10.49 6.05
C ALA A 22 -23.15 10.13 4.82
N GLN A 23 -22.78 10.67 3.65
CA GLN A 23 -23.45 10.34 2.42
C GLN A 23 -23.07 8.91 2.04
N GLU A 24 -24.07 8.10 1.69
CA GLU A 24 -23.88 6.73 1.22
C GLU A 24 -24.63 6.51 -0.08
N LYS A 25 -24.10 5.64 -0.92
CA LYS A 25 -24.73 5.24 -2.17
C LYS A 25 -24.44 3.77 -2.46
N THR A 26 -25.48 3.06 -2.91
CA THR A 26 -25.39 1.64 -3.25
C THR A 26 -25.28 1.45 -4.74
N PHE A 27 -24.41 0.56 -5.16
CA PHE A 27 -24.18 0.13 -6.53
C PHE A 27 -24.20 -1.38 -6.63
N TYR A 28 -24.49 -1.88 -7.82
CA TYR A 28 -24.43 -3.30 -8.17
C TYR A 28 -23.52 -3.46 -9.35
N ILE A 29 -22.60 -4.43 -9.29
CA ILE A 29 -21.71 -4.78 -10.39
C ILE A 29 -21.75 -6.28 -10.63
N GLU A 30 -21.78 -6.69 -11.89
CA GLU A 30 -21.59 -8.09 -12.28
C GLU A 30 -20.08 -8.34 -12.47
N VAL A 31 -19.56 -9.41 -11.86
CA VAL A 31 -18.21 -9.93 -12.07
C VAL A 31 -18.30 -11.31 -12.67
N GLU A 32 -17.45 -11.61 -13.65
CA GLU A 32 -17.47 -12.87 -14.39
C GLU A 32 -16.12 -13.57 -14.35
N ASN A 33 -16.13 -14.87 -14.09
CA ASN A 33 -15.00 -15.75 -14.34
C ASN A 33 -15.23 -16.53 -15.64
N PRO A 34 -14.69 -16.09 -16.78
CA PRO A 34 -14.89 -16.76 -18.06
C PRO A 34 -14.02 -18.00 -18.26
N TRP A 35 -13.11 -18.30 -17.31
CA TRP A 35 -12.15 -19.41 -17.43
C TRP A 35 -12.73 -20.72 -16.87
N GLU A 36 -12.11 -21.82 -17.29
CA GLU A 36 -12.45 -23.19 -16.84
C GLU A 36 -11.93 -23.50 -15.44
N GLN A 37 -11.12 -22.63 -14.84
CA GLN A 37 -10.53 -22.84 -13.52
C GLN A 37 -11.24 -21.98 -12.48
N ASN A 38 -11.39 -22.54 -11.28
CA ASN A 38 -11.75 -21.76 -10.11
C ASN A 38 -10.65 -20.73 -9.82
N LYS A 39 -11.05 -19.54 -9.42
CA LYS A 39 -10.17 -18.44 -9.01
C LYS A 39 -10.43 -18.12 -7.54
N PRO A 40 -9.78 -18.83 -6.60
CA PRO A 40 -9.86 -18.46 -5.19
C PRO A 40 -9.12 -17.14 -4.95
N ASP A 41 -9.62 -16.34 -4.01
CA ASP A 41 -9.02 -15.05 -3.64
C ASP A 41 -8.70 -14.15 -4.86
N TYR A 42 -9.60 -14.12 -5.84
CA TYR A 42 -9.36 -13.33 -7.06
C TYR A 42 -9.42 -11.83 -6.74
N PRO A 43 -8.36 -11.07 -7.05
CA PRO A 43 -8.34 -9.64 -6.76
C PRO A 43 -9.17 -8.87 -7.77
N ILE A 44 -10.01 -7.97 -7.25
CA ILE A 44 -10.76 -6.99 -8.05
C ILE A 44 -10.40 -5.60 -7.54
N VAL A 45 -10.17 -4.69 -8.48
CA VAL A 45 -9.91 -3.27 -8.20
C VAL A 45 -10.88 -2.43 -9.01
N LEU A 46 -11.63 -1.59 -8.32
CA LEU A 46 -12.63 -0.69 -8.89
C LEU A 46 -12.17 0.76 -8.70
N LYS A 47 -12.22 1.56 -9.73
CA LYS A 47 -11.92 3.00 -9.62
C LYS A 47 -13.10 3.73 -9.00
N THR A 48 -12.86 4.53 -7.97
CA THR A 48 -13.91 5.30 -7.30
C THR A 48 -14.57 6.32 -8.24
N ALA A 49 -13.82 6.85 -9.20
CA ALA A 49 -14.31 7.77 -10.21
C ALA A 49 -15.45 7.18 -11.07
N ASP A 50 -15.49 5.87 -11.26
CA ASP A 50 -16.52 5.20 -12.05
C ASP A 50 -17.90 5.24 -11.38
N PHE A 51 -17.95 5.39 -10.05
CA PHE A 51 -19.20 5.46 -9.28
C PHE A 51 -19.93 6.80 -9.39
N LYS A 52 -19.30 7.84 -9.89
CA LYS A 52 -19.88 9.18 -10.14
C LYS A 52 -20.69 9.70 -8.93
N CYS A 53 -20.09 9.66 -7.75
CA CYS A 53 -20.67 10.22 -6.54
C CYS A 53 -20.49 11.73 -6.50
N ASN A 54 -21.41 12.46 -5.86
CA ASN A 54 -21.29 13.89 -5.58
C ASN A 54 -20.59 14.18 -4.24
N PHE A 55 -19.97 13.18 -3.66
CA PHE A 55 -19.20 13.24 -2.42
C PHE A 55 -17.92 12.41 -2.57
N PRO A 56 -16.85 12.71 -1.81
CA PRO A 56 -15.65 11.89 -1.81
C PRO A 56 -15.96 10.52 -1.22
N ILE A 57 -15.52 9.47 -1.89
CA ILE A 57 -15.63 8.10 -1.37
C ILE A 57 -14.42 7.89 -0.44
N LEU A 58 -14.70 7.69 0.87
CA LEU A 58 -13.67 7.43 1.88
C LEU A 58 -13.66 5.96 2.31
N SER A 59 -14.76 5.26 2.12
CA SER A 59 -14.84 3.83 2.38
C SER A 59 -15.85 3.13 1.49
N ALA A 60 -15.72 1.81 1.42
CA ALA A 60 -16.70 0.94 0.77
C ALA A 60 -16.94 -0.32 1.59
N THR A 61 -18.17 -0.84 1.51
CA THR A 61 -18.56 -2.16 2.01
C THR A 61 -19.05 -2.97 0.83
N VAL A 62 -18.53 -4.18 0.67
CA VAL A 62 -18.87 -5.05 -0.46
C VAL A 62 -19.52 -6.32 0.03
N TYR A 63 -20.59 -6.75 -0.66
CA TYR A 63 -21.34 -7.95 -0.36
C TYR A 63 -21.42 -8.88 -1.58
N ASP A 64 -21.21 -10.17 -1.35
CA ASP A 64 -21.51 -11.28 -2.25
C ASP A 64 -22.80 -11.96 -1.72
N GLY A 65 -23.96 -11.63 -2.29
CA GLY A 65 -25.25 -11.91 -1.68
C GLY A 65 -25.42 -11.20 -0.34
N GLU A 66 -25.66 -11.95 0.73
CA GLU A 66 -25.76 -11.43 2.10
C GLU A 66 -24.43 -11.42 2.85
N LYS A 67 -23.38 -12.04 2.28
CA LYS A 67 -22.06 -12.13 2.90
C LYS A 67 -21.26 -10.89 2.61
N GLU A 68 -20.87 -10.18 3.67
CA GLU A 68 -19.87 -9.12 3.57
C GLU A 68 -18.48 -9.73 3.28
N ILE A 69 -17.78 -9.16 2.31
CA ILE A 69 -16.42 -9.58 1.94
C ILE A 69 -15.38 -8.50 2.24
N PRO A 70 -14.15 -8.88 2.63
CA PRO A 70 -13.10 -7.91 2.91
C PRO A 70 -12.83 -7.00 1.72
N SER A 71 -12.83 -5.71 1.98
CA SER A 71 -12.52 -4.66 1.01
C SER A 71 -11.74 -3.54 1.67
N GLN A 72 -11.02 -2.77 0.87
CA GLN A 72 -10.33 -1.56 1.30
C GLN A 72 -10.48 -0.47 0.25
N THR A 73 -10.49 0.78 0.71
CA THR A 73 -10.48 1.96 -0.15
C THR A 73 -9.10 2.61 0.00
N ASP A 74 -8.41 2.80 -1.12
CA ASP A 74 -7.06 3.32 -1.16
C ASP A 74 -7.04 4.73 -1.74
N ASP A 75 -6.39 5.65 -1.03
CA ASP A 75 -6.01 6.99 -1.47
C ASP A 75 -4.55 6.94 -1.96
N LEU A 76 -4.38 6.81 -3.29
CA LEU A 76 -3.07 6.57 -3.89
C LEU A 76 -2.32 7.86 -4.24
N ASP A 77 -3.02 8.97 -4.37
CA ASP A 77 -2.43 10.28 -4.63
C ASP A 77 -2.33 11.17 -3.38
N ARG A 78 -2.93 10.73 -2.26
CA ARG A 78 -2.93 11.36 -0.94
C ARG A 78 -3.66 12.71 -0.90
N ASP A 79 -4.72 12.82 -1.68
CA ASP A 79 -5.61 14.00 -1.66
C ASP A 79 -6.70 13.92 -0.58
N GLY A 80 -6.73 12.82 0.20
CA GLY A 80 -7.71 12.55 1.25
C GLY A 80 -9.01 11.94 0.74
N LYS A 81 -9.03 11.41 -0.48
CA LYS A 81 -10.16 10.70 -1.08
C LYS A 81 -9.71 9.34 -1.61
N GLY A 82 -10.59 8.37 -1.62
CA GLY A 82 -10.28 7.08 -2.19
C GLY A 82 -10.24 7.13 -3.71
N ASP A 83 -9.18 6.58 -4.30
CA ASP A 83 -9.01 6.39 -5.74
C ASP A 83 -9.53 5.04 -6.19
N GLU A 84 -9.29 4.01 -5.38
CA GLU A 84 -9.60 2.63 -5.72
C GLU A 84 -10.23 1.89 -4.55
N ILE A 85 -11.13 0.97 -4.88
CA ILE A 85 -11.69 -0.02 -3.95
C ILE A 85 -11.12 -1.38 -4.35
N ALA A 86 -10.34 -1.99 -3.46
CA ALA A 86 -9.77 -3.33 -3.65
C ALA A 86 -10.53 -4.36 -2.82
N LEU A 87 -10.76 -5.52 -3.39
CA LEU A 87 -11.42 -6.65 -2.73
C LEU A 87 -10.89 -8.00 -3.23
N LEU A 88 -11.11 -9.05 -2.45
CA LEU A 88 -10.83 -10.43 -2.81
C LEU A 88 -12.12 -11.24 -2.83
N ILE A 89 -12.31 -12.05 -3.86
CA ILE A 89 -13.49 -12.89 -4.02
C ILE A 89 -13.16 -14.26 -4.61
N ASP A 90 -13.86 -15.29 -4.14
CA ASP A 90 -13.80 -16.60 -4.76
C ASP A 90 -14.72 -16.65 -5.97
N MET A 91 -14.16 -16.92 -7.14
CA MET A 91 -14.86 -17.02 -8.41
C MET A 91 -14.78 -18.45 -8.95
N PRO A 92 -15.81 -19.27 -8.80
CA PRO A 92 -15.85 -20.58 -9.45
C PRO A 92 -15.71 -20.48 -10.98
N ALA A 93 -15.31 -21.58 -11.62
CA ALA A 93 -15.18 -21.64 -13.08
C ALA A 93 -16.52 -21.31 -13.76
N LYS A 94 -16.48 -20.54 -14.85
CA LYS A 94 -17.65 -20.19 -15.68
C LYS A 94 -18.83 -19.61 -14.90
N THR A 95 -18.56 -18.84 -13.85
CA THR A 95 -19.64 -18.23 -13.06
C THR A 95 -19.65 -16.72 -13.16
N LYS A 96 -20.84 -16.16 -12.93
CA LYS A 96 -21.07 -14.75 -12.70
C LYS A 96 -21.57 -14.54 -11.27
N LYS A 97 -21.24 -13.39 -10.71
CA LYS A 97 -21.72 -12.94 -9.40
C LYS A 97 -22.11 -11.48 -9.45
N ASP A 98 -23.21 -11.15 -8.80
CA ASP A 98 -23.62 -9.76 -8.57
C ASP A 98 -23.12 -9.30 -7.20
N LEU A 99 -22.28 -8.30 -7.19
CA LEU A 99 -21.78 -7.69 -5.96
C LEU A 99 -22.54 -6.42 -5.66
N ARG A 100 -22.97 -6.27 -4.41
CA ARG A 100 -23.55 -5.04 -3.88
C ARG A 100 -22.46 -4.23 -3.17
N ILE A 101 -22.25 -3.00 -3.59
CA ILE A 101 -21.21 -2.11 -3.08
C ILE A 101 -21.88 -0.89 -2.47
N ILE A 102 -21.65 -0.64 -1.21
CA ILE A 102 -22.07 0.56 -0.49
C ILE A 102 -20.84 1.44 -0.31
N VAL A 103 -20.79 2.56 -1.02
CA VAL A 103 -19.74 3.57 -0.86
C VAL A 103 -20.19 4.65 0.11
N SER A 104 -19.25 5.16 0.92
CA SER A 104 -19.53 6.12 1.98
C SER A 104 -18.54 7.29 1.98
N GLY A 105 -19.04 8.48 2.29
CA GLY A 105 -18.23 9.67 2.58
C GLY A 105 -17.65 9.68 4.01
N LYS A 106 -17.68 8.55 4.71
CA LYS A 106 -17.10 8.35 6.04
C LYS A 106 -16.02 7.29 5.97
N GLU A 107 -14.93 7.48 6.70
CA GLU A 107 -13.88 6.47 6.83
C GLU A 107 -14.40 5.18 7.49
N ALA A 108 -13.86 4.04 7.06
CA ALA A 108 -14.11 2.77 7.72
C ALA A 108 -13.31 2.66 9.02
N ALA A 109 -13.74 1.79 9.93
CA ALA A 109 -12.92 1.41 11.08
C ALA A 109 -11.64 0.70 10.60
N ALA A 110 -10.51 1.05 11.20
CA ALA A 110 -9.19 0.57 10.77
C ALA A 110 -9.01 -0.94 10.93
N ASP A 111 -9.73 -1.56 11.85
CA ASP A 111 -9.65 -2.98 12.22
C ASP A 111 -10.87 -3.80 11.78
N ARG A 112 -11.60 -3.31 10.78
CA ARG A 112 -12.84 -3.95 10.31
C ARG A 112 -12.63 -5.40 9.85
N TYR A 113 -11.49 -5.68 9.23
CA TYR A 113 -11.13 -7.02 8.76
C TYR A 113 -9.72 -7.40 9.21
N PRO A 114 -9.45 -8.70 9.49
CA PRO A 114 -8.09 -9.19 9.67
C PRO A 114 -7.25 -8.87 8.44
N SER A 115 -6.05 -8.34 8.64
CA SER A 115 -5.17 -8.07 7.52
C SER A 115 -4.61 -9.37 6.94
N ARG A 116 -4.59 -9.45 5.60
CA ARG A 116 -3.97 -10.53 4.82
C ARG A 116 -2.66 -10.07 4.16
N VAL A 117 -2.20 -8.89 4.51
CA VAL A 117 -0.96 -8.30 4.01
C VAL A 117 -0.24 -7.57 5.14
N TYR A 118 1.05 -7.39 4.98
CA TYR A 118 1.88 -6.55 5.84
C TYR A 118 2.81 -5.70 4.98
N ALA A 119 3.11 -4.49 5.41
CA ALA A 119 4.12 -3.65 4.78
C ALA A 119 4.80 -2.74 5.81
N ASP A 120 6.08 -2.50 5.60
CA ASP A 120 6.79 -1.43 6.28
C ASP A 120 7.96 -0.86 5.46
N MET A 121 8.38 0.32 5.85
CA MET A 121 9.65 0.91 5.54
C MET A 121 10.21 1.49 6.84
N LYS A 122 11.40 1.09 7.25
CA LYS A 122 11.98 1.46 8.55
C LYS A 122 13.34 2.11 8.37
N ILE A 123 13.60 3.16 9.12
CA ILE A 123 14.95 3.73 9.23
C ILE A 123 15.80 2.77 10.08
N TYR A 124 16.95 2.37 9.55
CA TYR A 124 17.92 1.59 10.28
C TYR A 124 18.91 2.52 11.01
N ASP A 125 18.73 2.63 12.31
CA ASP A 125 19.61 3.43 13.16
C ASP A 125 20.50 2.51 14.00
N LYS A 126 21.78 2.41 13.61
CA LYS A 126 22.79 1.61 14.31
C LYS A 126 23.09 2.12 15.73
N SER A 127 22.82 3.39 16.01
CA SER A 127 23.03 3.98 17.34
C SER A 127 21.90 3.64 18.32
N ASN A 128 20.79 3.15 17.81
CA ASN A 128 19.61 2.84 18.61
C ASN A 128 19.76 1.52 19.36
N LYS A 129 20.29 1.62 20.59
CA LYS A 129 20.49 0.48 21.49
C LYS A 129 19.21 -0.29 21.86
N ARG A 130 18.02 0.26 21.56
CA ARG A 130 16.72 -0.35 21.88
C ARG A 130 16.14 -1.18 20.74
N ASN A 131 16.87 -1.38 19.64
CA ASN A 131 16.43 -2.09 18.43
C ASN A 131 15.06 -1.61 17.88
N LYS A 132 14.72 -0.34 18.10
CA LYS A 132 13.49 0.25 17.58
C LYS A 132 13.81 1.02 16.31
N HIS A 133 13.44 0.44 15.19
CA HIS A 133 13.58 1.10 13.91
C HIS A 133 12.28 1.87 13.61
N PRO A 134 12.32 3.22 13.51
CA PRO A 134 11.12 4.00 13.22
C PRO A 134 10.51 3.60 11.89
N LYS A 135 9.21 3.29 11.88
CA LYS A 135 8.43 3.08 10.65
C LYS A 135 8.14 4.43 10.01
N ILE A 136 8.29 4.49 8.70
CA ILE A 136 7.96 5.64 7.86
C ILE A 136 7.15 5.18 6.66
N ASN A 137 6.24 6.02 6.18
CA ASN A 137 5.42 5.70 5.00
C ASN A 137 5.96 6.36 3.72
N SER A 138 6.90 7.30 3.84
CA SER A 138 7.49 7.98 2.70
C SER A 138 8.87 8.50 3.05
N LEU A 139 9.76 8.47 2.06
CA LEU A 139 11.09 9.05 2.15
C LEU A 139 11.51 9.56 0.79
N SER A 140 11.88 10.85 0.71
CA SER A 140 12.50 11.46 -0.48
C SER A 140 13.94 11.85 -0.17
N ILE A 141 14.84 11.56 -1.10
CA ILE A 141 16.26 11.89 -0.99
C ILE A 141 16.80 12.45 -2.31
N PRO A 142 17.78 13.35 -2.28
CA PRO A 142 18.54 13.73 -3.47
C PRO A 142 19.16 12.50 -4.16
N GLY A 143 19.18 12.48 -5.49
CA GLY A 143 19.67 11.35 -6.27
C GLY A 143 21.14 10.98 -6.00
N THR A 144 21.91 11.91 -5.45
CA THR A 144 23.31 11.69 -5.02
C THR A 144 23.46 11.01 -3.66
N THR A 145 22.37 10.94 -2.88
CA THR A 145 22.39 10.35 -1.54
C THR A 145 22.29 8.83 -1.61
N LYS A 146 23.13 8.15 -0.84
CA LYS A 146 23.13 6.68 -0.71
C LYS A 146 22.56 6.30 0.65
N ILE A 147 21.34 5.80 0.68
CA ILE A 147 20.63 5.44 1.91
C ILE A 147 20.46 3.94 2.12
N TYR A 148 20.91 3.13 1.17
CA TYR A 148 20.75 1.68 1.15
C TYR A 148 20.99 0.99 2.51
N ASN A 149 22.07 1.36 3.21
CA ASN A 149 22.42 0.79 4.51
C ASN A 149 21.73 1.47 5.71
N ASN A 150 20.89 2.47 5.46
CA ASN A 150 20.19 3.22 6.50
C ASN A 150 18.68 2.89 6.50
N LEU A 151 18.25 1.98 5.64
CA LEU A 151 16.91 1.43 5.63
C LEU A 151 16.95 -0.05 6.00
N TYR A 152 16.07 -0.43 6.91
CA TYR A 152 15.81 -1.82 7.19
C TYR A 152 15.23 -2.47 5.92
N HIS A 153 15.56 -3.70 5.62
CA HIS A 153 15.26 -4.36 4.35
C HIS A 153 15.76 -3.62 3.09
N HIS A 154 16.61 -2.59 3.25
CA HIS A 154 17.13 -1.74 2.16
C HIS A 154 16.07 -0.92 1.41
N GLY A 155 14.85 -0.83 1.90
CA GLY A 155 13.75 -0.09 1.30
C GLY A 155 12.39 -0.60 1.75
N PRO A 156 11.31 -0.28 1.01
CA PRO A 156 9.99 -0.84 1.27
C PRO A 156 9.99 -2.36 1.24
N ALA A 157 9.43 -2.99 2.27
CA ALA A 157 9.20 -4.42 2.36
C ALA A 157 7.72 -4.69 2.59
N PHE A 158 7.17 -5.67 1.89
CA PHE A 158 5.76 -5.98 1.95
C PHE A 158 5.50 -7.45 1.64
N GLU A 159 4.43 -7.97 2.21
CA GLU A 159 4.10 -9.39 2.09
C GLU A 159 2.61 -9.64 2.10
N SER A 160 2.22 -10.72 1.43
CA SER A 160 0.99 -11.44 1.70
C SER A 160 1.27 -12.64 2.61
N GLU A 161 0.25 -13.40 2.95
CA GLU A 161 0.43 -14.67 3.67
C GLU A 161 1.31 -15.69 2.90
N LEU A 162 1.50 -15.53 1.57
CA LEU A 162 2.10 -16.53 0.69
C LEU A 162 3.50 -16.17 0.21
N VAL A 163 3.81 -14.89 0.09
CA VAL A 163 5.07 -14.40 -0.49
C VAL A 163 5.41 -13.04 0.08
N ALA A 164 6.72 -12.75 0.22
CA ALA A 164 7.19 -11.44 0.58
C ALA A 164 8.08 -10.84 -0.50
N TYR A 165 8.13 -9.51 -0.52
CA TYR A 165 8.93 -8.72 -1.43
C TYR A 165 9.64 -7.62 -0.68
N ARG A 166 10.79 -7.18 -1.20
CA ARG A 166 11.40 -5.89 -0.86
C ARG A 166 11.89 -5.20 -2.11
N ILE A 167 11.86 -3.88 -2.11
CA ILE A 167 12.36 -3.07 -3.21
C ILE A 167 13.58 -2.29 -2.70
N TYR A 168 14.73 -2.46 -3.34
CA TYR A 168 15.91 -1.70 -3.01
C TYR A 168 15.72 -0.21 -3.32
N PHE A 169 15.92 0.62 -2.29
CA PHE A 169 15.82 2.07 -2.41
C PHE A 169 17.17 2.65 -2.86
N ASP A 170 17.56 2.25 -4.06
CA ASP A 170 18.80 2.70 -4.72
C ASP A 170 18.58 2.86 -6.24
N GLN A 171 19.66 3.03 -6.99
CA GLN A 171 19.60 3.16 -8.45
C GLN A 171 19.19 1.86 -9.16
N LYS A 172 19.27 0.73 -8.50
CA LYS A 172 18.90 -0.55 -9.09
C LYS A 172 17.39 -0.76 -9.06
N GLN A 173 16.73 -0.35 -7.96
CA GLN A 173 15.30 -0.63 -7.70
C GLN A 173 14.95 -2.10 -7.92
N THR A 174 15.89 -2.98 -7.60
CA THR A 174 15.71 -4.42 -7.73
C THR A 174 14.67 -4.90 -6.72
N VAL A 175 13.86 -5.86 -7.13
CA VAL A 175 12.90 -6.53 -6.26
C VAL A 175 13.44 -7.90 -5.88
N ASP A 176 13.54 -8.18 -4.58
CA ASP A 176 13.77 -9.53 -4.08
C ASP A 176 12.43 -10.21 -3.81
N ILE A 177 12.41 -11.53 -3.97
CA ILE A 177 11.25 -12.39 -3.72
C ILE A 177 11.61 -13.40 -2.63
N TYR A 178 10.84 -13.40 -1.56
CA TYR A 178 10.97 -14.37 -0.48
C TYR A 178 9.85 -15.40 -0.60
N GLY A 179 10.21 -16.63 -0.92
CA GLY A 179 9.29 -17.77 -0.88
C GLY A 179 9.04 -18.19 0.57
N LYS A 180 7.83 -18.58 0.89
CA LYS A 180 7.44 -19.01 2.24
C LYS A 180 7.16 -20.49 2.29
N PHE A 181 7.55 -21.15 3.38
CA PHE A 181 7.19 -22.53 3.66
C PHE A 181 5.80 -22.64 4.26
N ASN A 182 5.42 -21.66 5.10
CA ASN A 182 4.15 -21.64 5.80
C ASN A 182 3.40 -20.34 5.47
N LYS A 183 2.07 -20.40 5.51
CA LYS A 183 1.25 -19.17 5.43
C LYS A 183 1.47 -18.34 6.69
N GLY A 184 1.69 -17.04 6.52
CA GLY A 184 1.86 -16.12 7.64
C GLY A 184 2.70 -14.90 7.29
N PHE A 185 2.97 -14.05 8.28
CA PHE A 185 3.77 -12.85 8.15
C PHE A 185 5.15 -13.05 8.78
N GLU A 186 6.18 -12.71 8.03
CA GLU A 186 7.57 -12.93 8.43
C GLU A 186 8.42 -11.64 8.39
N VAL A 187 8.03 -10.67 7.53
CA VAL A 187 8.81 -9.44 7.28
C VAL A 187 9.02 -8.61 8.56
N GLU A 188 8.01 -8.54 9.43
CA GLU A 188 8.13 -7.73 10.64
C GLU A 188 9.19 -8.26 11.62
N SER A 189 9.36 -9.57 11.66
CA SER A 189 10.23 -10.28 12.60
C SER A 189 11.55 -10.72 12.00
N SER A 190 11.67 -10.81 10.66
CA SER A 190 12.91 -11.16 9.99
C SER A 190 13.86 -9.95 9.92
N GLY A 191 15.17 -10.22 9.84
CA GLY A 191 16.19 -9.23 9.49
C GLY A 191 16.21 -8.96 7.98
N TRP A 192 17.36 -8.51 7.46
CA TRP A 192 17.56 -8.40 6.01
C TRP A 192 17.45 -9.75 5.30
N TYR A 193 17.85 -10.79 5.99
CA TYR A 193 17.63 -12.20 5.66
C TYR A 193 17.25 -12.93 6.95
N PRO A 194 16.45 -14.00 6.86
CA PRO A 194 16.21 -14.87 7.99
C PRO A 194 17.52 -15.45 8.53
N ASP A 195 17.63 -15.54 9.84
CA ASP A 195 18.73 -16.24 10.49
C ASP A 195 18.48 -17.76 10.53
N ASP A 196 19.50 -18.54 10.93
CA ASP A 196 19.40 -20.00 10.96
C ASP A 196 18.26 -20.52 11.87
N LYS A 197 17.90 -19.77 12.92
CA LYS A 197 16.79 -20.14 13.80
C LYS A 197 15.45 -19.91 13.11
N GLN A 198 15.30 -18.80 12.41
CA GLN A 198 14.10 -18.48 11.64
C GLN A 198 13.92 -19.48 10.50
N LEU A 199 14.99 -19.81 9.77
CA LEU A 199 14.95 -20.86 8.75
C LEU A 199 14.54 -22.23 9.34
N ALA A 200 15.08 -22.59 10.51
CA ALA A 200 14.69 -23.82 11.20
C ALA A 200 13.23 -23.81 11.69
N GLN A 201 12.65 -22.61 11.89
CA GLN A 201 11.23 -22.43 12.22
C GLN A 201 10.32 -22.41 10.99
N GLY A 202 10.88 -22.54 9.79
CA GLY A 202 10.15 -22.56 8.54
C GLY A 202 9.91 -21.17 7.93
N PHE A 203 10.70 -20.15 8.26
CA PHE A 203 10.72 -18.90 7.53
C PHE A 203 11.19 -19.13 6.10
N GLY A 204 10.60 -18.37 5.17
CA GLY A 204 11.05 -18.36 3.80
C GLY A 204 12.39 -17.65 3.62
N ASP A 205 12.99 -17.82 2.44
CA ASP A 205 14.24 -17.15 2.08
C ASP A 205 14.13 -16.51 0.69
N ASP A 206 15.11 -15.71 0.33
CA ASP A 206 15.29 -15.14 -1.00
C ASP A 206 15.46 -16.27 -2.02
N VAL A 207 14.43 -16.46 -2.84
CA VAL A 207 14.40 -17.55 -3.84
C VAL A 207 15.03 -17.17 -5.16
N LEU A 208 15.46 -15.91 -5.33
CA LEU A 208 16.09 -15.41 -6.55
C LEU A 208 17.20 -14.41 -6.23
N ARG A 209 18.32 -14.89 -5.75
CA ARG A 209 19.50 -14.06 -5.46
C ARG A 209 20.14 -13.56 -6.75
N VAL A 210 19.98 -12.29 -7.04
CA VAL A 210 20.45 -11.64 -8.26
C VAL A 210 21.52 -10.60 -7.94
N SER A 211 22.75 -11.03 -7.80
CA SER A 211 23.91 -10.15 -7.61
C SER A 211 24.02 -9.17 -8.78
N GLY A 212 24.19 -8.00 -8.78
CA GLY A 212 24.53 -7.06 -9.89
C GLY A 212 23.66 -7.08 -11.15
N SER A 213 22.70 -7.98 -11.25
CA SER A 213 21.81 -8.10 -12.40
C SER A 213 20.59 -7.17 -12.27
N CYS A 214 19.64 -7.29 -13.22
CA CYS A 214 18.41 -6.48 -13.19
C CYS A 214 17.43 -6.89 -12.08
N GLY A 215 17.50 -8.12 -11.56
CA GLY A 215 16.48 -8.65 -10.65
C GLY A 215 15.10 -8.80 -11.30
N VAL A 216 14.09 -9.04 -10.49
CA VAL A 216 12.70 -9.14 -10.94
C VAL A 216 12.03 -7.77 -10.84
N GLY A 217 11.26 -7.39 -11.88
CA GLY A 217 10.43 -6.18 -11.87
C GLY A 217 11.18 -4.84 -11.94
N ALA A 218 12.51 -4.85 -11.95
CA ALA A 218 13.27 -3.61 -12.03
C ALA A 218 13.32 -3.06 -13.46
N LEU A 219 12.92 -1.80 -13.63
CA LEU A 219 13.11 -1.08 -14.88
C LEU A 219 14.59 -0.76 -15.13
N LYS A 220 15.05 -0.86 -16.37
CA LYS A 220 16.38 -0.44 -16.81
C LYS A 220 16.29 0.36 -18.10
N GLY A 221 17.20 1.30 -18.25
CA GLY A 221 17.44 1.95 -19.52
C GLY A 221 18.27 1.05 -20.44
N TRP A 222 18.22 1.31 -21.73
CA TRP A 222 19.09 0.68 -22.72
C TRP A 222 20.07 1.69 -23.30
N ASN A 223 21.36 1.50 -23.07
CA ASN A 223 22.39 2.31 -23.71
C ASN A 223 22.80 1.66 -25.04
N ALA A 224 22.29 2.21 -26.15
CA ALA A 224 22.56 1.66 -27.49
C ALA A 224 24.03 1.74 -27.90
N LYS A 225 24.78 2.75 -27.47
CA LYS A 225 26.22 2.89 -27.76
C LYS A 225 27.05 1.84 -27.06
N GLN A 226 26.72 1.53 -25.80
CA GLN A 226 27.41 0.55 -24.99
C GLN A 226 26.78 -0.85 -25.08
N LYS A 227 25.65 -0.99 -25.77
CA LYS A 227 24.87 -2.24 -25.92
C LYS A 227 24.61 -2.94 -24.59
N LYS A 228 24.24 -2.18 -23.56
CA LYS A 228 23.98 -2.70 -22.22
C LYS A 228 22.81 -2.00 -21.53
N ALA A 229 22.21 -2.71 -20.58
CA ALA A 229 21.25 -2.13 -19.65
C ALA A 229 21.94 -1.17 -18.68
N THR A 230 21.27 -0.10 -18.30
CA THR A 230 21.74 0.92 -17.35
C THR A 230 20.76 1.05 -16.20
N HIS A 231 21.26 1.40 -15.04
CA HIS A 231 20.45 1.72 -13.88
C HIS A 231 19.73 3.05 -14.05
N ILE A 232 18.74 3.31 -13.17
CA ILE A 232 18.00 4.57 -13.12
C ILE A 232 18.85 5.60 -12.37
N GLU A 233 19.88 6.07 -13.05
CA GLU A 233 20.80 7.09 -12.58
C GLU A 233 21.52 7.80 -13.75
N PRO A 234 21.95 9.06 -13.61
CA PRO A 234 21.66 9.92 -12.43
C PRO A 234 20.22 10.40 -12.40
N VAL A 235 19.71 10.70 -11.22
CA VAL A 235 18.38 11.29 -10.98
C VAL A 235 18.55 12.54 -10.11
N ILE A 236 17.55 13.44 -10.14
CA ILE A 236 17.49 14.61 -9.25
C ILE A 236 17.05 14.15 -7.85
N GLU A 237 15.96 13.40 -7.79
CA GLU A 237 15.36 12.92 -6.54
C GLU A 237 14.88 11.49 -6.69
N ARG A 238 14.93 10.75 -5.60
CA ARG A 238 14.37 9.42 -5.48
C ARG A 238 13.45 9.36 -4.28
N THR A 239 12.24 8.81 -4.47
CA THR A 239 11.25 8.67 -3.41
C THR A 239 10.76 7.23 -3.34
N GLY A 240 10.66 6.70 -2.12
CA GLY A 240 9.98 5.44 -1.82
C GLY A 240 8.76 5.71 -0.94
N ARG A 241 7.65 5.02 -1.20
CA ARG A 241 6.40 5.19 -0.45
C ARG A 241 5.70 3.84 -0.24
N ILE A 242 5.00 3.72 0.89
CA ILE A 242 3.91 2.78 1.07
C ILE A 242 2.64 3.61 0.93
N LEU A 243 1.96 3.48 -0.22
CA LEU A 243 0.76 4.28 -0.55
C LEU A 243 -0.48 3.70 0.10
N ALA A 244 -0.62 2.38 0.07
CA ALA A 244 -1.73 1.68 0.67
C ALA A 244 -1.22 0.50 1.51
N TYR A 245 -1.83 0.34 2.66
CA TYR A 245 -1.61 -0.76 3.57
C TYR A 245 -2.93 -1.06 4.29
N GLY A 246 -3.60 -2.08 3.89
CA GLY A 246 -4.93 -2.42 4.40
C GLY A 246 -5.15 -3.93 4.43
N PRO A 247 -6.36 -4.38 4.77
CA PRO A 247 -6.60 -5.80 5.00
C PRO A 247 -6.48 -6.66 3.73
N VAL A 248 -6.57 -6.05 2.54
CA VAL A 248 -6.67 -6.77 1.27
C VAL A 248 -5.39 -6.72 0.48
N ARG A 249 -4.79 -5.53 0.35
CA ARG A 249 -3.56 -5.34 -0.44
C ARG A 249 -2.64 -4.28 0.16
N THR A 250 -1.40 -4.33 -0.29
CA THR A 250 -0.42 -3.27 -0.12
C THR A 250 -0.03 -2.70 -1.47
N VAL A 251 0.18 -1.39 -1.52
CA VAL A 251 0.76 -0.70 -2.68
C VAL A 251 2.02 0.03 -2.24
N ALA A 252 3.16 -0.42 -2.74
CA ALA A 252 4.44 0.26 -2.60
C ALA A 252 4.79 0.99 -3.89
N GLU A 253 5.40 2.17 -3.77
CA GLU A 253 5.79 3.01 -4.90
C GLU A 253 7.25 3.42 -4.81
N MET A 254 7.94 3.33 -5.95
CA MET A 254 9.25 3.95 -6.15
C MET A 254 9.15 4.99 -7.27
N GLU A 255 9.61 6.20 -6.96
CA GLU A 255 9.65 7.31 -7.91
C GLU A 255 11.09 7.76 -8.11
N ALA A 256 11.46 8.07 -9.34
CA ALA A 256 12.72 8.70 -9.70
C ALA A 256 12.44 9.90 -10.59
N LYS A 257 12.73 11.10 -10.09
CA LYS A 257 12.55 12.36 -10.82
C LYS A 257 13.81 12.80 -11.53
N GLY A 258 13.65 13.27 -12.75
CA GLY A 258 14.74 13.83 -13.55
C GLY A 258 15.82 12.83 -13.87
N TRP A 259 15.47 11.57 -14.16
CA TRP A 259 16.41 10.59 -14.65
C TRP A 259 16.98 11.02 -16.00
N GLN A 260 18.30 11.21 -16.03
CA GLN A 260 19.00 11.53 -17.27
C GLN A 260 19.18 10.25 -18.10
N TYR A 261 18.38 10.11 -19.14
CA TYR A 261 18.43 8.96 -20.05
C TYR A 261 18.77 9.44 -21.48
N GLY A 262 20.04 9.29 -21.88
CA GLY A 262 20.55 9.89 -23.11
C GLY A 262 20.52 11.42 -23.01
N ASP A 263 19.87 12.05 -23.97
CA ASP A 263 19.69 13.52 -24.02
C ASP A 263 18.39 13.98 -23.31
N ASP A 264 17.54 13.02 -22.89
CA ASP A 264 16.24 13.30 -22.30
C ASP A 264 16.30 13.28 -20.76
N ARG A 265 15.33 13.95 -20.14
CA ARG A 265 15.02 13.81 -18.71
C ARG A 265 13.65 13.20 -18.54
N LEU A 266 13.59 12.10 -17.80
CA LEU A 266 12.38 11.32 -17.57
C LEU A 266 12.05 11.29 -16.08
N ASP A 267 10.77 11.34 -15.76
CA ASP A 267 10.25 10.95 -14.47
C ASP A 267 9.71 9.52 -14.59
N MET A 268 10.06 8.69 -13.62
CA MET A 268 9.63 7.30 -13.59
C MET A 268 8.92 7.01 -12.28
N THR A 269 7.76 6.37 -12.37
CA THR A 269 7.03 5.85 -11.22
C THR A 269 6.76 4.36 -11.45
N CYS A 270 7.05 3.54 -10.43
CA CYS A 270 6.76 2.11 -10.41
C CYS A 270 5.92 1.79 -9.16
N ARG A 271 4.79 1.13 -9.37
CA ARG A 271 3.89 0.67 -8.30
C ARG A 271 3.76 -0.84 -8.34
#